data_ac8a134c21e05f38981e768c8f0dc813
#
_entry.id   ac8a134c21e05f38981e768c8f0dc813
#
_cell.length_a   1.000
_cell.length_b   1.000
_cell.length_c   1.000
_cell.angle_alpha   90.00
_cell.angle_beta   90.00
_cell.angle_gamma   90.00
#
_symmetry.space_group_name_H-M   'P 1'
#
loop_
_entity.id
_entity.type
_entity.pdbx_description
1 polymer ?
#
loop_
_entity_poly.entity_id
_entity_poly.type
_entity_poly.pdbx_seq_one_letter_code
_entity_poly.pdbx_strand_id
1 'polypeptide(L)'
;SKSWNDIAAISNGDYLIMGNDDLVYDTVSWDQKLERHLVNLEDPYHMCWVNDDINGNRHCAFPIISKEWYKTVDYFTPGVFHFGYNDTWVYDVAKRIGRHKYFGDILVKHLHFSHNPSERDDTTERNRTQEKGNLYKKDLVIFNQTATIRQRDAEKIQHAIKQYHAKKLCATKIEYINE
;
A
#
# COMPACT_ATOMS: atom_id res chain seq x y z
N SER A 1 9.00 -8.79 -3.49
CA SER A 1 8.08 -7.96 -4.31
C SER A 1 7.38 -8.74 -5.42
N LYS A 2 8.06 -9.67 -6.09
CA LYS A 2 7.43 -10.47 -7.16
C LYS A 2 6.18 -11.23 -6.68
N SER A 3 6.25 -11.91 -5.55
CA SER A 3 5.14 -12.70 -5.00
C SER A 3 3.87 -11.88 -4.75
N TRP A 4 3.98 -10.65 -4.25
CA TRP A 4 2.82 -9.78 -4.07
C TRP A 4 2.17 -9.40 -5.40
N ASN A 5 2.96 -9.16 -6.46
CA ASN A 5 2.43 -8.87 -7.78
C ASN A 5 1.74 -10.09 -8.40
N ASP A 6 2.33 -11.29 -8.25
CA ASP A 6 1.75 -12.53 -8.75
C ASP A 6 0.38 -12.81 -8.08
N ILE A 7 0.28 -12.61 -6.75
CA ILE A 7 -0.97 -12.77 -6.00
C ILE A 7 -1.98 -11.66 -6.36
N ALA A 8 -1.52 -10.41 -6.48
CA ALA A 8 -2.38 -9.29 -6.85
C ALA A 8 -3.01 -9.47 -8.25
N ALA A 9 -2.27 -10.07 -9.18
CA ALA A 9 -2.75 -10.34 -10.53
C ALA A 9 -3.94 -11.31 -10.57
N ILE A 10 -3.94 -12.35 -9.71
CA ILE A 10 -5.00 -13.36 -9.64
C ILE A 10 -6.09 -13.04 -8.61
N SER A 11 -5.91 -12.00 -7.80
CA SER A 11 -6.89 -11.59 -6.78
C SER A 11 -8.16 -11.04 -7.43
N ASN A 12 -9.32 -11.40 -6.89
CA ASN A 12 -10.64 -10.91 -7.28
C ASN A 12 -11.19 -9.83 -6.33
N GLY A 13 -10.47 -9.49 -5.26
CA GLY A 13 -10.90 -8.47 -4.30
C GLY A 13 -10.84 -7.05 -4.88
N ASP A 14 -11.70 -6.17 -4.39
CA ASP A 14 -11.73 -4.75 -4.74
C ASP A 14 -10.55 -3.98 -4.15
N TYR A 15 -10.01 -4.49 -3.04
CA TYR A 15 -8.82 -3.96 -2.38
C TYR A 15 -7.75 -5.03 -2.19
N LEU A 16 -6.51 -4.60 -2.29
CA LEU A 16 -5.32 -5.41 -2.09
C LEU A 16 -4.62 -4.93 -0.83
N ILE A 17 -4.33 -5.85 0.08
CA ILE A 17 -3.61 -5.58 1.33
C ILE A 17 -2.25 -6.24 1.26
N MET A 18 -1.18 -5.46 1.44
CA MET A 18 0.13 -6.04 1.68
C MET A 18 0.16 -6.66 3.06
N GLY A 19 0.40 -7.94 3.16
CA GLY A 19 0.44 -8.66 4.43
C GLY A 19 1.69 -9.52 4.54
N ASN A 20 2.13 -9.71 5.77
CA ASN A 20 3.20 -10.62 6.16
C ASN A 20 2.64 -11.69 7.10
N ASP A 21 3.40 -12.73 7.35
CA ASP A 21 3.05 -13.86 8.23
C ASP A 21 3.20 -13.53 9.73
N ASP A 22 3.78 -12.39 10.06
CA ASP A 22 3.97 -11.87 11.42
C ASP A 22 2.92 -10.82 11.83
N LEU A 23 1.73 -10.83 11.19
CA LEU A 23 0.62 -9.93 11.51
C LEU A 23 -0.46 -10.62 12.34
N VAL A 24 -0.91 -9.96 13.41
CA VAL A 24 -2.05 -10.37 14.24
C VAL A 24 -3.15 -9.33 14.18
N TYR A 25 -4.30 -9.70 13.63
CA TYR A 25 -5.49 -8.84 13.55
C TYR A 25 -6.20 -8.79 14.90
N ASP A 26 -5.86 -7.79 15.71
CA ASP A 26 -6.31 -7.67 17.11
C ASP A 26 -7.69 -7.00 17.24
N THR A 27 -8.04 -6.12 16.32
CA THR A 27 -9.36 -5.47 16.35
C THR A 27 -10.46 -6.42 15.91
N VAL A 28 -11.44 -6.66 16.78
CA VAL A 28 -12.63 -7.47 16.44
C VAL A 28 -13.39 -6.83 15.26
N SER A 29 -13.77 -7.65 14.26
CA SER A 29 -14.43 -7.20 13.02
C SER A 29 -13.63 -6.13 12.28
N TRP A 30 -12.31 -6.27 12.26
CA TRP A 30 -11.39 -5.34 11.60
C TRP A 30 -11.72 -5.13 10.12
N ASP A 31 -12.12 -6.18 9.43
CA ASP A 31 -12.51 -6.21 8.04
C ASP A 31 -13.76 -5.35 7.76
N GLN A 32 -14.80 -5.48 8.58
CA GLN A 32 -16.01 -4.65 8.49
C GLN A 32 -15.74 -3.18 8.84
N LYS A 33 -14.82 -2.91 9.77
CA LYS A 33 -14.40 -1.55 10.08
C LYS A 33 -13.63 -0.95 8.91
N LEU A 34 -12.71 -1.71 8.32
CA LEU A 34 -11.95 -1.30 7.16
C LEU A 34 -12.88 -1.00 5.97
N GLU A 35 -13.82 -1.89 5.66
CA GLU A 35 -14.80 -1.68 4.61
C GLU A 35 -15.57 -0.36 4.80
N ARG A 36 -16.05 -0.08 6.02
CA ARG A 36 -16.73 1.19 6.33
C ARG A 36 -15.86 2.43 6.09
N HIS A 37 -14.57 2.35 6.36
CA HIS A 37 -13.65 3.43 6.04
C HIS A 37 -13.46 3.58 4.53
N LEU A 38 -13.29 2.47 3.81
CA LEU A 38 -13.00 2.46 2.38
C LEU A 38 -14.17 2.96 1.53
N VAL A 39 -15.42 2.59 1.87
CA VAL A 39 -16.62 3.05 1.13
C VAL A 39 -16.90 4.55 1.31
N ASN A 40 -16.35 5.17 2.36
CA ASN A 40 -16.47 6.61 2.60
C ASN A 40 -15.36 7.45 1.95
N LEU A 41 -14.46 6.84 1.18
CA LEU A 41 -13.46 7.57 0.42
C LEU A 41 -14.09 8.26 -0.80
N GLU A 42 -13.59 9.42 -1.16
CA GLU A 42 -14.13 10.23 -2.27
C GLU A 42 -13.96 9.60 -3.65
N ASP A 43 -12.92 8.78 -3.79
CA ASP A 43 -12.59 8.01 -4.98
C ASP A 43 -11.76 6.77 -4.60
N PRO A 44 -11.60 5.78 -5.51
CA PRO A 44 -10.87 4.54 -5.21
C PRO A 44 -9.34 4.70 -5.22
N TYR A 45 -8.80 5.88 -5.42
CA TYR A 45 -7.36 6.11 -5.61
C TYR A 45 -6.65 6.54 -4.33
N HIS A 46 -7.07 5.98 -3.19
CA HIS A 46 -6.37 6.17 -1.92
C HIS A 46 -5.50 4.95 -1.60
N MET A 47 -4.31 5.22 -1.09
CA MET A 47 -3.53 4.25 -0.33
C MET A 47 -3.86 4.43 1.14
N CYS A 48 -4.28 3.36 1.77
CA CYS A 48 -4.66 3.35 3.17
C CYS A 48 -3.73 2.47 3.99
N TRP A 49 -3.70 2.65 5.30
CA TRP A 49 -3.07 1.73 6.23
C TRP A 49 -3.72 1.82 7.60
N VAL A 50 -3.48 0.81 8.42
CA VAL A 50 -4.02 0.67 9.77
C VAL A 50 -2.90 0.78 10.81
N ASN A 51 -3.25 0.79 12.08
CA ASN A 51 -2.28 0.82 13.17
C ASN A 51 -1.56 -0.54 13.27
N ASP A 52 -0.25 -0.53 13.06
CA ASP A 52 0.64 -1.70 13.15
C ASP A 52 1.31 -1.86 14.53
N ASP A 53 0.91 -1.04 15.52
CA ASP A 53 1.46 -0.96 16.88
C ASP A 53 2.95 -0.48 16.95
N ILE A 54 3.57 -0.23 15.80
CA ILE A 54 4.98 0.19 15.70
C ILE A 54 5.11 1.58 15.13
N ASN A 55 4.59 1.78 13.92
CA ASN A 55 4.77 2.99 13.14
C ASN A 55 3.60 3.96 13.32
N GLY A 56 2.38 3.45 13.58
CA GLY A 56 1.16 4.25 13.69
C GLY A 56 0.95 5.09 12.43
N ASN A 57 0.70 6.40 12.61
CA ASN A 57 0.46 7.33 11.49
C ASN A 57 1.74 7.87 10.84
N ARG A 58 2.93 7.53 11.34
CA ARG A 58 4.22 8.06 10.85
C ARG A 58 4.68 7.42 9.56
N HIS A 59 4.36 6.14 9.39
CA HIS A 59 4.77 5.35 8.23
C HIS A 59 3.79 4.23 7.94
N CYS A 60 3.61 3.91 6.67
CA CYS A 60 2.79 2.79 6.21
C CYS A 60 3.69 1.58 5.96
N ALA A 61 3.63 0.56 6.81
CA ALA A 61 4.34 -0.70 6.60
C ALA A 61 3.54 -1.69 5.74
N PHE A 62 2.20 -1.61 5.80
CA PHE A 62 1.28 -2.53 5.13
C PHE A 62 0.26 -1.75 4.31
N PRO A 63 0.61 -1.30 3.10
CA PRO A 63 -0.30 -0.53 2.26
C PRO A 63 -1.51 -1.34 1.81
N ILE A 64 -2.64 -0.65 1.80
CA ILE A 64 -3.93 -1.10 1.26
C ILE A 64 -4.24 -0.21 0.08
N ILE A 65 -4.38 -0.80 -1.11
CA ILE A 65 -4.73 -0.07 -2.34
C ILE A 65 -5.95 -0.71 -3.01
N SER A 66 -6.69 0.07 -3.78
CA SER A 66 -7.77 -0.47 -4.59
C SER A 66 -7.26 -1.24 -5.81
N LYS A 67 -8.13 -2.04 -6.40
CA LYS A 67 -7.87 -2.70 -7.68
C LYS A 67 -7.72 -1.68 -8.82
N GLU A 68 -8.39 -0.53 -8.74
CA GLU A 68 -8.27 0.60 -9.68
C GLU A 68 -6.89 1.24 -9.62
N TRP A 69 -6.35 1.45 -8.43
CA TRP A 69 -4.96 1.88 -8.26
C TRP A 69 -4.00 0.90 -8.93
N TYR A 70 -4.11 -0.40 -8.58
CA TYR A 70 -3.29 -1.46 -9.14
C TYR A 70 -3.33 -1.46 -10.69
N LYS A 71 -4.53 -1.43 -11.28
CA LYS A 71 -4.71 -1.39 -12.74
C LYS A 71 -4.09 -0.15 -13.38
N THR A 72 -4.05 0.98 -12.67
CA THR A 72 -3.52 2.24 -13.19
C THR A 72 -2.01 2.24 -13.31
N VAL A 73 -1.30 1.65 -12.34
CA VAL A 73 0.16 1.58 -12.34
C VAL A 73 0.70 0.23 -12.83
N ASP A 74 -0.17 -0.79 -12.95
CA ASP A 74 0.10 -2.14 -13.47
C ASP A 74 0.98 -3.00 -12.55
N TYR A 75 1.02 -2.68 -11.26
CA TYR A 75 1.69 -3.49 -10.24
C TYR A 75 1.23 -3.10 -8.82
N PHE A 76 1.41 -3.99 -7.85
CA PHE A 76 1.27 -3.65 -6.43
C PHE A 76 2.55 -3.01 -5.89
N THR A 77 3.70 -3.61 -6.23
CA THR A 77 5.03 -3.10 -5.90
C THR A 77 5.93 -3.14 -7.14
N PRO A 78 6.95 -2.26 -7.26
CA PRO A 78 7.68 -2.11 -8.53
C PRO A 78 8.53 -3.32 -8.93
N GLY A 79 8.66 -4.35 -8.10
CA GLY A 79 9.41 -5.56 -8.41
C GLY A 79 10.94 -5.41 -8.47
N VAL A 80 11.47 -4.23 -8.18
CA VAL A 80 12.91 -3.91 -8.29
C VAL A 80 13.69 -4.10 -7.01
N PHE A 81 13.01 -4.23 -5.88
CA PHE A 81 13.63 -4.37 -4.56
C PHE A 81 13.89 -5.82 -4.20
N HIS A 82 14.98 -6.04 -3.48
CA HIS A 82 15.38 -7.36 -2.99
C HIS A 82 14.72 -7.71 -1.66
N PHE A 83 14.60 -6.70 -0.77
CA PHE A 83 14.14 -6.92 0.60
C PHE A 83 13.20 -5.81 1.10
N GLY A 84 13.63 -4.53 1.11
CA GLY A 84 12.89 -3.41 1.68
C GLY A 84 12.24 -2.49 0.65
N TYR A 85 11.69 -1.36 1.11
CA TYR A 85 11.18 -0.24 0.32
C TYR A 85 9.94 -0.51 -0.56
N ASN A 86 9.35 -1.69 -0.53
CA ASN A 86 8.12 -1.98 -1.29
C ASN A 86 6.94 -1.16 -0.78
N ASP A 87 6.73 -1.15 0.53
CA ASP A 87 5.79 -0.34 1.29
C ASP A 87 6.06 1.16 1.12
N THR A 88 7.31 1.55 1.31
CA THR A 88 7.78 2.94 1.18
C THR A 88 7.54 3.49 -0.23
N TRP A 89 7.65 2.66 -1.27
CA TRP A 89 7.33 3.05 -2.64
C TRP A 89 5.88 3.46 -2.80
N VAL A 90 4.96 2.58 -2.39
CA VAL A 90 3.52 2.83 -2.51
C VAL A 90 3.12 4.07 -1.69
N TYR A 91 3.68 4.19 -0.48
CA TYR A 91 3.48 5.34 0.38
C TYR A 91 4.00 6.66 -0.22
N ASP A 92 5.19 6.65 -0.85
CA ASP A 92 5.75 7.84 -1.51
C ASP A 92 4.89 8.29 -2.69
N VAL A 93 4.40 7.37 -3.53
CA VAL A 93 3.47 7.68 -4.63
C VAL A 93 2.18 8.31 -4.09
N ALA A 94 1.59 7.73 -3.05
CA ALA A 94 0.37 8.24 -2.42
C ALA A 94 0.56 9.65 -1.82
N LYS A 95 1.70 9.90 -1.19
CA LYS A 95 2.05 11.23 -0.65
C LYS A 95 2.17 12.29 -1.73
N ARG A 96 2.77 11.97 -2.87
CA ARG A 96 2.92 12.93 -4.00
C ARG A 96 1.59 13.44 -4.53
N ILE A 97 0.54 12.66 -4.40
CA ILE A 97 -0.81 13.02 -4.89
C ILE A 97 -1.78 13.39 -3.78
N GLY A 98 -1.36 13.36 -2.51
CA GLY A 98 -2.21 13.65 -1.36
C GLY A 98 -3.30 12.60 -1.11
N ARG A 99 -3.11 11.36 -1.57
CA ARG A 99 -4.09 10.26 -1.47
C ARG A 99 -3.62 9.17 -0.52
N HIS A 100 -3.39 9.53 0.74
CA HIS A 100 -3.00 8.59 1.79
C HIS A 100 -3.87 8.79 3.04
N LYS A 101 -4.36 7.69 3.63
CA LYS A 101 -5.27 7.70 4.79
C LYS A 101 -4.84 6.67 5.83
N TYR A 102 -4.77 7.12 7.08
CA TYR A 102 -4.51 6.27 8.24
C TYR A 102 -5.80 5.99 9.00
N PHE A 103 -6.05 4.73 9.31
CA PHE A 103 -7.18 4.27 10.11
C PHE A 103 -6.68 3.73 11.45
N GLY A 104 -6.51 4.61 12.41
CA GLY A 104 -5.89 4.32 13.71
C GLY A 104 -6.77 3.52 14.67
N ASP A 105 -8.06 3.39 14.38
CA ASP A 105 -9.04 2.61 15.14
C ASP A 105 -9.04 1.10 14.81
N ILE A 106 -8.21 0.68 13.84
CA ILE A 106 -7.98 -0.71 13.48
C ILE A 106 -6.55 -1.08 13.86
N LEU A 107 -6.41 -1.99 14.82
CA LEU A 107 -5.12 -2.49 15.28
C LEU A 107 -4.83 -3.84 14.62
N VAL A 108 -3.71 -3.89 13.89
CA VAL A 108 -3.10 -5.11 13.35
C VAL A 108 -1.66 -5.16 13.85
N LYS A 109 -1.42 -5.89 14.92
CA LYS A 109 -0.10 -5.97 15.56
C LYS A 109 0.92 -6.60 14.63
N HIS A 110 2.05 -5.94 14.47
CA HIS A 110 3.19 -6.44 13.73
C HIS A 110 4.21 -7.04 14.72
N LEU A 111 4.31 -8.37 14.77
CA LEU A 111 5.21 -9.10 15.67
C LEU A 111 6.67 -8.99 15.20
N HIS A 112 7.12 -7.77 14.94
CA HIS A 112 8.44 -7.52 14.40
C HIS A 112 9.53 -7.68 15.48
N PHE A 113 10.58 -8.43 15.16
CA PHE A 113 11.68 -8.76 16.07
C PHE A 113 12.37 -7.54 16.73
N SER A 114 12.29 -6.33 16.16
CA SER A 114 12.85 -5.12 16.80
C SER A 114 12.13 -4.73 18.09
N HIS A 115 10.87 -5.15 18.26
CA HIS A 115 10.06 -4.94 19.46
C HIS A 115 9.90 -6.23 20.27
N ASN A 116 10.06 -7.36 19.64
CA ASN A 116 10.08 -8.67 20.27
C ASN A 116 11.29 -9.49 19.80
N PRO A 117 12.44 -9.42 20.51
CA PRO A 117 13.66 -10.13 20.11
C PRO A 117 13.51 -11.65 19.96
N SER A 118 12.49 -12.25 20.59
CA SER A 118 12.19 -13.69 20.46
C SER A 118 11.66 -14.08 19.08
N GLU A 119 11.14 -13.13 18.31
CA GLU A 119 10.65 -13.32 16.93
C GLU A 119 11.77 -13.20 15.89
N ARG A 120 13.03 -13.06 16.33
CA ARG A 120 14.17 -13.00 15.43
C ARG A 120 14.46 -14.38 14.86
N ASP A 121 14.26 -14.54 13.58
CA ASP A 121 14.41 -15.77 12.83
C ASP A 121 15.65 -15.78 11.90
N ASP A 122 15.93 -16.95 11.32
CA ASP A 122 17.02 -17.14 10.35
C ASP A 122 16.83 -16.29 9.08
N THR A 123 15.60 -15.92 8.73
CA THR A 123 15.30 -15.08 7.57
C THR A 123 15.75 -13.65 7.81
N THR A 124 15.48 -13.15 9.00
CA THR A 124 15.92 -11.82 9.46
C THR A 124 17.45 -11.75 9.49
N GLU A 125 18.11 -12.74 10.07
CA GLU A 125 19.57 -12.82 10.10
C GLU A 125 20.15 -12.82 8.69
N ARG A 126 19.67 -13.70 7.82
CA ARG A 126 20.11 -13.85 6.44
C ARG A 126 20.00 -12.57 5.61
N ASN A 127 18.95 -11.78 5.82
CA ASN A 127 18.69 -10.56 5.05
C ASN A 127 19.50 -9.35 5.57
N ARG A 128 19.95 -9.38 6.82
CA ARG A 128 20.69 -8.28 7.47
C ARG A 128 22.18 -8.51 7.59
N THR A 129 22.66 -9.74 7.41
CA THR A 129 24.09 -10.06 7.52
C THR A 129 24.88 -9.50 6.33
N GLN A 130 26.16 -9.20 6.57
CA GLN A 130 27.08 -8.66 5.57
C GLN A 130 27.33 -9.60 4.39
N GLU A 131 27.11 -10.91 4.53
CA GLU A 131 27.36 -11.92 3.49
C GLU A 131 26.52 -11.69 2.21
N LYS A 132 25.32 -11.14 2.33
CA LYS A 132 24.48 -10.76 1.17
C LYS A 132 24.63 -9.30 0.75
N GLY A 133 25.62 -8.59 1.30
CA GLY A 133 25.97 -7.21 0.93
C GLY A 133 24.89 -6.20 1.30
N ASN A 134 24.26 -6.35 2.48
CA ASN A 134 23.27 -5.41 3.02
C ASN A 134 22.20 -5.01 1.98
N LEU A 135 21.29 -5.92 1.70
CA LEU A 135 20.20 -5.75 0.71
C LEU A 135 19.41 -4.47 0.95
N TYR A 136 19.19 -4.08 2.22
CA TYR A 136 18.51 -2.85 2.56
C TYR A 136 19.22 -1.59 2.04
N LYS A 137 20.56 -1.54 2.11
CA LYS A 137 21.35 -0.43 1.55
C LYS A 137 21.29 -0.39 0.03
N LYS A 138 21.30 -1.57 -0.63
CA LYS A 138 21.12 -1.65 -2.09
C LYS A 138 19.75 -1.13 -2.50
N ASP A 139 18.71 -1.54 -1.79
CA ASP A 139 17.35 -1.10 -2.06
C ASP A 139 17.15 0.41 -1.79
N LEU A 140 17.84 0.99 -0.79
CA LEU A 140 17.85 2.45 -0.59
C LEU A 140 18.43 3.19 -1.80
N VAL A 141 19.50 2.69 -2.38
CA VAL A 141 20.10 3.27 -3.60
C VAL A 141 19.10 3.20 -4.76
N ILE A 142 18.48 2.04 -4.98
CA ILE A 142 17.45 1.85 -6.01
C ILE A 142 16.28 2.81 -5.76
N PHE A 143 15.79 2.92 -4.53
CA PHE A 143 14.71 3.83 -4.18
C PHE A 143 15.05 5.28 -4.54
N ASN A 144 16.24 5.76 -4.19
CA ASN A 144 16.68 7.11 -4.49
C ASN A 144 16.81 7.37 -6.00
N GLN A 145 17.36 6.42 -6.75
CA GLN A 145 17.56 6.53 -8.19
C GLN A 145 16.26 6.46 -9.01
N THR A 146 15.20 5.92 -8.44
CA THR A 146 13.93 5.69 -9.12
C THR A 146 12.83 6.72 -8.79
N ALA A 147 13.19 7.88 -8.25
CA ALA A 147 12.25 8.94 -7.88
C ALA A 147 11.38 9.42 -9.06
N THR A 148 11.93 9.46 -10.27
CA THR A 148 11.22 9.84 -11.50
C THR A 148 10.16 8.82 -11.90
N ILE A 149 10.36 7.53 -11.60
CA ILE A 149 9.37 6.49 -11.87
C ILE A 149 8.17 6.68 -10.95
N ARG A 150 8.39 6.93 -9.64
CA ARG A 150 7.32 7.22 -8.68
C ARG A 150 6.55 8.50 -9.04
N GLN A 151 7.25 9.50 -9.58
CA GLN A 151 6.60 10.71 -10.06
C GLN A 151 5.66 10.41 -11.24
N ARG A 152 6.11 9.62 -12.21
CA ARG A 152 5.29 9.19 -13.36
C ARG A 152 4.07 8.37 -12.91
N ASP A 153 4.22 7.48 -11.92
CA ASP A 153 3.10 6.71 -11.38
C ASP A 153 2.09 7.61 -10.65
N ALA A 154 2.57 8.60 -9.89
CA ALA A 154 1.73 9.63 -9.29
C ALA A 154 0.92 10.40 -10.35
N GLU A 155 1.53 10.78 -11.46
CA GLU A 155 0.86 11.46 -12.58
C GLU A 155 -0.20 10.60 -13.25
N LYS A 156 0.06 9.30 -13.45
CA LYS A 156 -0.94 8.34 -13.97
C LYS A 156 -2.18 8.29 -13.06
N ILE A 157 -1.95 8.18 -11.75
CA ILE A 157 -3.05 8.12 -10.78
C ILE A 157 -3.81 9.45 -10.74
N GLN A 158 -3.14 10.60 -10.74
CA GLN A 158 -3.80 11.90 -10.83
C GLN A 158 -4.67 12.03 -12.08
N HIS A 159 -4.22 11.51 -13.20
CA HIS A 159 -5.01 11.49 -14.43
C HIS A 159 -6.25 10.61 -14.28
N ALA A 160 -6.12 9.42 -13.71
CA ALA A 160 -7.22 8.50 -13.45
C ALA A 160 -8.26 9.11 -12.48
N ILE A 161 -7.82 9.81 -11.43
CA ILE A 161 -8.70 10.55 -10.51
C ILE A 161 -9.54 11.58 -11.27
N LYS A 162 -8.90 12.39 -12.13
CA LYS A 162 -9.63 13.40 -12.94
C LYS A 162 -10.67 12.76 -13.85
N GLN A 163 -10.34 11.64 -14.49
CA GLN A 163 -11.28 10.89 -15.33
C GLN A 163 -12.43 10.30 -14.51
N TYR A 164 -12.17 9.76 -13.33
CA TYR A 164 -13.18 9.21 -12.42
C TYR A 164 -14.21 10.27 -12.04
N HIS A 165 -13.78 11.43 -11.56
CA HIS A 165 -14.66 12.53 -11.17
C HIS A 165 -15.44 13.12 -12.36
N ALA A 166 -14.80 13.23 -13.53
CA ALA A 166 -15.49 13.68 -14.74
C ALA A 166 -16.63 12.73 -15.15
N LYS A 167 -16.40 11.42 -15.12
CA LYS A 167 -17.45 10.41 -15.40
C LYS A 167 -18.58 10.47 -14.39
N LYS A 168 -18.26 10.62 -13.09
CA LYS A 168 -19.28 10.74 -12.02
C LYS A 168 -20.16 11.97 -12.21
N LEU A 169 -19.59 13.11 -12.55
CA LEU A 169 -20.34 14.35 -12.87
C LEU A 169 -21.25 14.20 -14.09
N CYS A 170 -20.80 13.50 -15.14
CA CYS A 170 -21.63 13.24 -16.31
C CYS A 170 -22.81 12.32 -15.98
N ALA A 171 -22.59 11.26 -15.18
CA ALA A 171 -23.66 10.35 -14.77
C ALA A 171 -24.76 11.07 -13.99
N THR A 172 -24.38 11.89 -13.00
CA THR A 172 -25.34 12.68 -12.20
C THR A 172 -26.16 13.65 -13.06
N LYS A 173 -25.56 14.29 -14.08
CA LYS A 173 -26.28 15.18 -14.99
C LYS A 173 -27.34 14.45 -15.86
N ILE A 174 -27.05 13.21 -16.26
CA ILE A 174 -28.00 12.41 -17.06
C ILE A 174 -29.21 11.99 -16.22
N GLU A 175 -28.99 11.65 -14.94
CA GLU A 175 -30.09 11.33 -14.01
C GLU A 175 -31.06 12.53 -13.86
N TYR A 176 -30.53 13.75 -13.68
CA TYR A 176 -31.35 14.99 -13.58
C TYR A 176 -32.13 15.37 -14.86
N ILE A 177 -31.72 14.90 -16.03
CA ILE A 177 -32.40 15.21 -17.29
C ILE A 177 -33.57 14.23 -17.55
N ASN A 178 -33.53 13.06 -16.92
CA ASN A 178 -34.52 11.99 -17.10
C ASN A 178 -35.59 11.94 -16.00
N GLU A 179 -35.51 12.82 -14.99
CA GLU A 179 -36.57 13.10 -14.00
C GLU A 179 -37.41 14.29 -14.46
#